data_651389a5fa0322fb5c046568e3961a88
#
_entry.id   651389a5fa0322fb5c046568e3961a88
#
_cell.length_a   1.000
_cell.length_b   1.000
_cell.length_c   1.000
_cell.angle_alpha   90.00
_cell.angle_beta   90.00
_cell.angle_gamma   90.00
#
_symmetry.space_group_name_H-M   'P 1'
#
loop_
_entity.id
_entity.type
_entity.pdbx_description
1 polymer ?
#
loop_
_entity_poly.entity_id
_entity_poly.type
_entity_poly.pdbx_seq_one_letter_code
_entity_poly.pdbx_strand_id
1 'polypeptide(L)'
;MDVNIQVIARMHSDFATKFGIPRQSGLVEELRSTIVFEPEFRNPDALRGIEDFSHLWIIWQFSEAVRQGWSPTVRPPRLGGNTRMGVFATRSPFRPNNLGLSSVKLLGVEHTEAYGTVLHVGGADLMDGTPIFDIKPYIPYGDCHVDATGGFTDKAGEFLLTVEFPEHLLAILPEDKREAALGVLSHDPRPSYQRKPDRIYGLTFAGFDIRFTVKEDILTVVEVTKA
;
A
#
# COMPACT_ATOMS: atom_id res chain seq x y z
N MET A 1 -22.67 -10.95 -18.15
CA MET A 1 -23.44 -10.28 -17.09
C MET A 1 -22.49 -9.29 -16.45
N ASP A 2 -22.80 -8.02 -16.52
CA ASP A 2 -22.05 -6.96 -15.84
C ASP A 2 -22.66 -6.76 -14.45
N VAL A 3 -21.80 -6.66 -13.43
CA VAL A 3 -22.20 -6.42 -12.04
C VAL A 3 -21.71 -5.04 -11.65
N ASN A 4 -22.61 -4.18 -11.21
CA ASN A 4 -22.24 -2.88 -10.68
C ASN A 4 -21.92 -3.01 -9.19
N ILE A 5 -20.76 -2.49 -8.78
CA ILE A 5 -20.34 -2.36 -7.39
C ILE A 5 -20.19 -0.88 -7.06
N GLN A 6 -20.53 -0.51 -5.83
CA GLN A 6 -20.51 0.88 -5.38
C GLN A 6 -19.21 1.17 -4.62
N VAL A 7 -18.70 2.39 -4.75
CA VAL A 7 -17.65 2.91 -3.88
C VAL A 7 -18.28 3.29 -2.56
N ILE A 8 -17.90 2.62 -1.48
CA ILE A 8 -18.44 2.89 -0.14
C ILE A 8 -17.58 3.84 0.68
N ALA A 9 -16.27 3.88 0.37
CA ALA A 9 -15.30 4.71 1.09
C ALA A 9 -14.09 5.01 0.21
N ARG A 10 -13.23 5.92 0.70
CA ARG A 10 -11.92 6.20 0.11
C ARG A 10 -10.83 6.10 1.15
N MET A 11 -9.67 5.65 0.70
CA MET A 11 -8.45 5.69 1.49
C MET A 11 -7.85 7.09 1.47
N HIS A 12 -7.48 7.64 2.63
CA HIS A 12 -6.58 8.78 2.76
C HIS A 12 -5.25 8.30 3.30
N SER A 13 -4.19 8.49 2.51
CA SER A 13 -2.84 8.00 2.82
C SER A 13 -1.77 9.02 2.47
N ASP A 14 -0.55 8.77 2.91
CA ASP A 14 0.62 9.61 2.64
C ASP A 14 1.19 9.45 1.20
N PHE A 15 0.59 8.60 0.36
CA PHE A 15 1.02 8.35 -1.01
C PHE A 15 0.14 9.08 -2.03
N ALA A 16 0.59 10.23 -2.51
CA ALA A 16 -0.09 10.96 -3.59
C ALA A 16 0.00 10.25 -4.95
N THR A 17 0.97 9.36 -5.12
CA THR A 17 1.19 8.59 -6.35
C THR A 17 1.48 7.13 -6.01
N LYS A 18 1.37 6.25 -7.01
CA LYS A 18 1.67 4.81 -6.85
C LYS A 18 3.15 4.49 -6.64
N PHE A 19 4.06 5.46 -6.83
CA PHE A 19 5.48 5.24 -6.66
C PHE A 19 5.82 5.17 -5.16
N GLY A 20 6.55 4.13 -4.77
CA GLY A 20 6.98 3.93 -3.39
C GLY A 20 5.97 3.24 -2.47
N ILE A 21 4.74 3.02 -2.90
CA ILE A 21 3.78 2.23 -2.12
C ILE A 21 4.35 0.83 -1.89
N PRO A 22 4.34 0.32 -0.64
CA PRO A 22 4.74 -1.04 -0.33
C PRO A 22 3.99 -2.06 -1.20
N ARG A 23 4.65 -3.15 -1.58
CA ARG A 23 4.08 -4.13 -2.52
C ARG A 23 2.93 -4.94 -1.94
N GLN A 24 2.79 -4.98 -0.63
CA GLN A 24 1.72 -5.63 0.11
C GLN A 24 1.45 -4.84 1.40
N SER A 25 0.23 -4.95 1.89
CA SER A 25 -0.13 -4.44 3.22
C SER A 25 0.67 -5.14 4.33
N GLY A 26 0.91 -4.43 5.41
CA GLY A 26 1.62 -4.94 6.59
C GLY A 26 3.14 -4.98 6.49
N LEU A 27 3.75 -4.70 5.32
CA LEU A 27 5.21 -4.65 5.19
C LEU A 27 5.85 -3.46 5.91
N VAL A 28 5.12 -2.36 6.03
CA VAL A 28 5.53 -1.16 6.78
C VAL A 28 4.41 -0.85 7.77
N GLU A 29 4.53 -1.36 8.98
CA GLU A 29 3.49 -1.26 10.01
C GLU A 29 3.28 0.17 10.53
N GLU A 30 4.27 1.05 10.36
CA GLU A 30 4.25 2.45 10.78
C GLU A 30 3.41 3.34 9.89
N LEU A 31 3.02 2.88 8.69
CA LEU A 31 2.11 3.62 7.82
C LEU A 31 0.76 3.83 8.51
N ARG A 32 0.28 5.08 8.46
CA ARG A 32 -1.01 5.49 9.01
C ARG A 32 -1.88 6.02 7.88
N SER A 33 -3.08 5.50 7.82
CA SER A 33 -4.06 5.89 6.82
C SER A 33 -5.45 5.97 7.44
N THR A 34 -6.35 6.68 6.77
CA THR A 34 -7.72 6.85 7.23
C THR A 34 -8.70 6.42 6.14
N ILE A 35 -9.67 5.60 6.50
CA ILE A 35 -10.79 5.25 5.63
C ILE A 35 -11.93 6.22 5.92
N VAL A 36 -12.32 6.98 4.90
CA VAL A 36 -13.42 7.94 4.95
C VAL A 36 -14.56 7.42 4.09
N PHE A 37 -15.72 7.21 4.71
CA PHE A 37 -16.92 6.72 4.03
C PHE A 37 -17.54 7.79 3.13
N GLU A 38 -18.08 7.36 1.99
CA GLU A 38 -18.92 8.24 1.16
C GLU A 38 -20.18 8.62 1.94
N PRO A 39 -20.78 9.81 1.72
CA PRO A 39 -21.87 10.33 2.53
C PRO A 39 -23.05 9.37 2.73
N GLU A 40 -23.39 8.62 1.70
CA GLU A 40 -24.47 7.62 1.73
C GLU A 40 -24.22 6.47 2.74
N PHE A 41 -22.95 6.15 3.01
CA PHE A 41 -22.54 5.00 3.83
C PHE A 41 -22.04 5.39 5.22
N ARG A 42 -22.26 6.62 5.68
CA ARG A 42 -21.82 7.15 6.99
C ARG A 42 -22.69 6.77 8.16
N ASN A 43 -23.61 5.83 8.00
CA ASN A 43 -24.45 5.38 9.10
C ASN A 43 -23.60 4.67 10.17
N PRO A 44 -23.53 5.18 11.43
CA PRO A 44 -22.69 4.59 12.47
C PRO A 44 -23.08 3.15 12.84
N ASP A 45 -24.35 2.78 12.62
CA ASP A 45 -24.82 1.41 12.89
C ASP A 45 -24.13 0.38 12.00
N ALA A 46 -23.65 0.76 10.82
CA ALA A 46 -22.89 -0.14 9.93
C ALA A 46 -21.52 -0.52 10.48
N LEU A 47 -21.00 0.24 11.45
CA LEU A 47 -19.70 0.03 12.07
C LEU A 47 -19.80 -0.55 13.49
N ARG A 48 -21.01 -0.83 13.98
CA ARG A 48 -21.20 -1.35 15.32
C ARG A 48 -20.48 -2.67 15.51
N GLY A 49 -19.58 -2.73 16.49
CA GLY A 49 -18.76 -3.92 16.81
C GLY A 49 -17.48 -4.06 15.99
N ILE A 50 -17.15 -3.12 15.08
CA ILE A 50 -15.90 -3.20 14.28
C ILE A 50 -14.68 -3.03 15.16
N GLU A 51 -14.78 -2.32 16.28
CA GLU A 51 -13.70 -2.05 17.25
C GLU A 51 -13.17 -3.31 17.96
N ASP A 52 -13.96 -4.39 17.95
CA ASP A 52 -13.57 -5.67 18.54
C ASP A 52 -12.56 -6.44 17.67
N PHE A 53 -12.34 -6.01 16.41
CA PHE A 53 -11.43 -6.65 15.47
C PHE A 53 -10.11 -5.91 15.37
N SER A 54 -9.02 -6.65 15.39
CA SER A 54 -7.66 -6.09 15.26
C SER A 54 -7.27 -5.78 13.81
N HIS A 55 -7.84 -6.50 12.84
CA HIS A 55 -7.53 -6.36 11.43
C HIS A 55 -8.79 -6.41 10.57
N LEU A 56 -8.70 -5.74 9.42
CA LEU A 56 -9.77 -5.66 8.44
C LEU A 56 -9.26 -6.08 7.05
N TRP A 57 -10.07 -6.80 6.30
CA TRP A 57 -9.94 -6.94 4.86
C TRP A 57 -10.55 -5.72 4.18
N ILE A 58 -9.81 -5.16 3.22
CA ILE A 58 -10.30 -4.07 2.36
C ILE A 58 -10.31 -4.57 0.93
N ILE A 59 -11.48 -4.47 0.27
CA ILE A 59 -11.66 -4.73 -1.17
C ILE A 59 -11.71 -3.38 -1.87
N TRP A 60 -10.78 -3.14 -2.79
CA TRP A 60 -10.55 -1.83 -3.38
C TRP A 60 -10.19 -1.91 -4.87
N GLN A 61 -10.07 -0.77 -5.54
CA GLN A 61 -9.75 -0.69 -6.97
C GLN A 61 -8.34 -0.17 -7.21
N PHE A 62 -7.62 -0.84 -8.09
CA PHE A 62 -6.41 -0.28 -8.72
C PHE A 62 -6.78 0.80 -9.74
N SER A 63 -7.21 1.98 -9.26
CA SER A 63 -7.75 3.07 -10.09
C SER A 63 -6.78 3.54 -11.18
N GLU A 64 -5.48 3.53 -10.89
CA GLU A 64 -4.42 3.94 -11.84
C GLU A 64 -4.01 2.83 -12.84
N ALA A 65 -4.61 1.64 -12.75
CA ALA A 65 -4.26 0.51 -13.60
C ALA A 65 -5.42 0.06 -14.52
N VAL A 66 -6.51 0.82 -14.56
CA VAL A 66 -7.65 0.52 -15.43
C VAL A 66 -7.24 0.68 -16.89
N ARG A 67 -7.40 -0.39 -17.68
CA ARG A 67 -7.10 -0.44 -19.11
C ARG A 67 -8.23 -1.08 -19.88
N GLN A 68 -8.35 -0.74 -21.17
CA GLN A 68 -9.21 -1.49 -22.07
C GLN A 68 -8.58 -2.85 -22.37
N GLY A 69 -9.34 -3.92 -22.11
CA GLY A 69 -8.88 -5.29 -22.27
C GLY A 69 -7.94 -5.79 -21.17
N TRP A 70 -7.62 -7.07 -21.22
CA TRP A 70 -6.76 -7.74 -20.26
C TRP A 70 -5.80 -8.69 -20.96
N SER A 71 -4.75 -9.11 -20.27
CA SER A 71 -3.81 -10.13 -20.76
C SER A 71 -3.85 -11.35 -19.84
N PRO A 72 -3.88 -12.58 -20.39
CA PRO A 72 -3.85 -13.78 -19.58
C PRO A 72 -2.54 -13.97 -18.82
N THR A 73 -1.47 -13.26 -19.23
CA THR A 73 -0.15 -13.34 -18.59
C THR A 73 0.40 -11.97 -18.25
N VAL A 74 1.16 -11.92 -17.18
CA VAL A 74 1.92 -10.74 -16.72
C VAL A 74 3.38 -11.14 -16.46
N ARG A 75 4.24 -10.14 -16.26
CA ARG A 75 5.66 -10.34 -15.92
C ARG A 75 5.90 -9.79 -14.52
N PRO A 76 5.88 -10.66 -13.48
CA PRO A 76 6.10 -10.21 -12.11
C PRO A 76 7.51 -9.61 -11.95
N PRO A 77 7.65 -8.42 -11.35
CA PRO A 77 8.95 -7.80 -11.09
C PRO A 77 9.88 -8.68 -10.25
N ARG A 78 9.33 -9.44 -9.29
CA ARG A 78 10.10 -10.37 -8.42
C ARG A 78 10.77 -11.52 -9.20
N LEU A 79 10.30 -11.82 -10.42
CA LEU A 79 10.92 -12.82 -11.31
C LEU A 79 11.82 -12.16 -12.35
N GLY A 80 12.37 -10.98 -12.08
CA GLY A 80 13.28 -10.24 -12.97
C GLY A 80 12.58 -9.62 -14.19
N GLY A 81 11.25 -9.65 -14.27
CA GLY A 81 10.46 -9.05 -15.36
C GLY A 81 10.51 -9.80 -16.69
N ASN A 82 11.26 -10.91 -16.80
CA ASN A 82 11.39 -11.70 -18.03
C ASN A 82 10.47 -12.94 -18.05
N THR A 83 10.16 -13.50 -16.87
CA THR A 83 9.31 -14.69 -16.75
C THR A 83 7.83 -14.29 -16.82
N ARG A 84 7.07 -14.96 -17.69
CA ARG A 84 5.62 -14.78 -17.77
C ARG A 84 4.92 -15.71 -16.79
N MET A 85 3.94 -15.16 -16.07
CA MET A 85 3.06 -15.90 -15.16
C MET A 85 1.60 -15.64 -15.56
N GLY A 86 0.73 -16.63 -15.32
CA GLY A 86 -0.71 -16.42 -15.44
C GLY A 86 -1.17 -15.29 -14.51
N VAL A 87 -2.03 -14.40 -14.98
CA VAL A 87 -2.46 -13.23 -14.21
C VAL A 87 -3.11 -13.64 -12.88
N PHE A 88 -3.84 -14.76 -12.86
CA PHE A 88 -4.51 -15.28 -11.66
C PHE A 88 -3.56 -15.97 -10.67
N ALA A 89 -2.34 -16.31 -11.11
CA ALA A 89 -1.27 -16.76 -10.22
C ALA A 89 -0.44 -15.61 -9.65
N THR A 90 -0.90 -14.36 -9.79
CA THR A 90 -0.23 -13.16 -9.30
C THR A 90 -1.21 -12.20 -8.64
N ARG A 91 -0.69 -11.19 -7.93
CA ARG A 91 -1.46 -10.04 -7.41
C ARG A 91 -1.30 -8.79 -8.31
N SER A 92 -1.07 -9.00 -9.61
CA SER A 92 -0.96 -7.90 -10.59
C SER A 92 -2.25 -7.08 -10.67
N PRO A 93 -2.18 -5.75 -10.79
CA PRO A 93 -3.34 -4.88 -10.99
C PRO A 93 -3.98 -5.05 -12.39
N PHE A 94 -3.24 -5.63 -13.36
CA PHE A 94 -3.70 -5.80 -14.75
C PHE A 94 -4.56 -7.05 -14.91
N ARG A 95 -5.68 -7.07 -14.19
CA ARG A 95 -6.66 -8.17 -14.11
C ARG A 95 -7.93 -7.78 -14.87
N PRO A 96 -8.80 -8.76 -15.22
CA PRO A 96 -10.12 -8.46 -15.81
C PRO A 96 -10.93 -7.49 -14.94
N ASN A 97 -10.97 -7.74 -13.63
CA ASN A 97 -11.47 -6.82 -12.61
C ASN A 97 -10.27 -6.28 -11.85
N ASN A 98 -10.03 -4.97 -11.90
CA ASN A 98 -8.90 -4.32 -11.24
C ASN A 98 -9.08 -4.22 -9.71
N LEU A 99 -9.47 -5.33 -9.07
CA LEU A 99 -9.70 -5.39 -7.63
C LEU A 99 -8.42 -5.72 -6.87
N GLY A 100 -8.19 -5.00 -5.80
CA GLY A 100 -7.19 -5.27 -4.77
C GLY A 100 -7.84 -5.85 -3.52
N LEU A 101 -7.05 -6.57 -2.74
CA LEU A 101 -7.41 -7.12 -1.44
C LEU A 101 -6.23 -6.90 -0.50
N SER A 102 -6.45 -6.16 0.58
CA SER A 102 -5.42 -5.84 1.57
C SER A 102 -5.94 -6.13 2.97
N SER A 103 -5.13 -6.78 3.79
CA SER A 103 -5.38 -6.88 5.24
C SER A 103 -4.65 -5.74 5.92
N VAL A 104 -5.36 -4.92 6.69
CA VAL A 104 -4.82 -3.78 7.41
C VAL A 104 -5.12 -3.88 8.91
N LYS A 105 -4.25 -3.34 9.74
CA LYS A 105 -4.49 -3.26 11.19
C LYS A 105 -5.49 -2.16 11.47
N LEU A 106 -6.54 -2.44 12.25
CA LEU A 106 -7.42 -1.41 12.78
C LEU A 106 -6.73 -0.73 13.97
N LEU A 107 -6.52 0.58 13.89
CA LEU A 107 -5.88 1.38 14.93
C LEU A 107 -6.86 2.10 15.81
N GLY A 108 -8.03 2.41 15.27
CA GLY A 108 -9.11 3.08 16.01
C GLY A 108 -10.25 3.51 15.11
N VAL A 109 -11.33 3.89 15.77
CA VAL A 109 -12.54 4.45 15.16
C VAL A 109 -12.72 5.85 15.75
N GLU A 110 -12.92 6.85 14.91
CA GLU A 110 -13.09 8.23 15.32
C GLU A 110 -14.36 8.81 14.71
N HIS A 111 -15.09 9.60 15.48
CA HIS A 111 -16.21 10.37 14.98
C HIS A 111 -15.78 11.83 14.75
N THR A 112 -15.82 12.27 13.51
CA THR A 112 -15.44 13.62 13.09
C THR A 112 -16.66 14.42 12.64
N GLU A 113 -16.64 15.74 12.82
CA GLU A 113 -17.73 16.61 12.35
C GLU A 113 -17.82 16.65 10.81
N ALA A 114 -16.68 16.59 10.12
CA ALA A 114 -16.61 16.75 8.67
C ALA A 114 -17.00 15.46 7.90
N TYR A 115 -16.58 14.29 8.42
CA TYR A 115 -16.67 13.04 7.69
C TYR A 115 -17.55 11.98 8.38
N GLY A 116 -18.11 12.29 9.54
CA GLY A 116 -18.79 11.30 10.37
C GLY A 116 -17.78 10.32 10.97
N THR A 117 -18.13 9.04 11.05
CA THR A 117 -17.23 8.02 11.59
C THR A 117 -16.21 7.59 10.55
N VAL A 118 -14.94 7.62 10.92
CA VAL A 118 -13.79 7.21 10.09
C VAL A 118 -13.03 6.07 10.78
N LEU A 119 -12.28 5.28 9.99
CA LEU A 119 -11.44 4.20 10.51
C LEU A 119 -9.98 4.57 10.31
N HIS A 120 -9.19 4.58 11.38
CA HIS A 120 -7.74 4.70 11.31
C HIS A 120 -7.13 3.32 11.17
N VAL A 121 -6.28 3.15 10.15
CA VAL A 121 -5.67 1.85 9.82
C VAL A 121 -4.15 1.96 9.68
N GLY A 122 -3.45 0.87 10.00
CA GLY A 122 -2.02 0.73 9.88
C GLY A 122 -1.61 -0.22 8.76
N GLY A 123 -0.44 0.05 8.16
CA GLY A 123 0.18 -0.84 7.18
C GLY A 123 -0.54 -0.92 5.83
N ALA A 124 -1.34 0.08 5.45
CA ALA A 124 -2.05 0.09 4.17
C ALA A 124 -1.09 0.30 2.99
N ASP A 125 -1.32 -0.46 1.92
CA ASP A 125 -0.59 -0.40 0.64
C ASP A 125 -1.43 0.28 -0.46
N LEU A 126 -2.15 1.34 -0.10
CA LEU A 126 -3.08 2.06 -0.97
C LEU A 126 -2.66 3.52 -1.16
N MET A 127 -2.84 4.01 -2.38
CA MET A 127 -2.67 5.42 -2.73
C MET A 127 -3.81 6.27 -2.14
N ASP A 128 -3.53 7.54 -1.90
CA ASP A 128 -4.56 8.51 -1.51
C ASP A 128 -5.69 8.57 -2.54
N GLY A 129 -6.93 8.69 -2.07
CA GLY A 129 -8.14 8.69 -2.90
C GLY A 129 -8.55 7.33 -3.45
N THR A 130 -7.85 6.24 -3.14
CA THR A 130 -8.20 4.88 -3.64
C THR A 130 -9.62 4.51 -3.26
N PRO A 131 -10.48 4.12 -4.25
CA PRO A 131 -11.85 3.68 -3.99
C PRO A 131 -11.90 2.35 -3.25
N ILE A 132 -12.72 2.27 -2.23
CA ILE A 132 -12.99 1.06 -1.43
C ILE A 132 -14.41 0.61 -1.71
N PHE A 133 -14.59 -0.68 -1.99
CA PHE A 133 -15.88 -1.28 -2.32
C PHE A 133 -16.48 -2.09 -1.17
N ASP A 134 -15.64 -2.65 -0.29
CA ASP A 134 -16.11 -3.44 0.85
C ASP A 134 -15.06 -3.49 1.95
N ILE A 135 -15.51 -3.65 3.18
CA ILE A 135 -14.70 -3.84 4.37
C ILE A 135 -15.26 -5.03 5.13
N LYS A 136 -14.39 -5.97 5.49
CA LYS A 136 -14.77 -7.14 6.29
C LYS A 136 -13.81 -7.33 7.45
N PRO A 137 -14.25 -7.81 8.60
CA PRO A 137 -13.34 -8.18 9.67
C PRO A 137 -12.44 -9.35 9.22
N TYR A 138 -11.16 -9.29 9.63
CA TYR A 138 -10.25 -10.44 9.53
C TYR A 138 -10.55 -11.41 10.65
N ILE A 139 -10.80 -12.67 10.32
CA ILE A 139 -11.18 -13.71 11.25
C ILE A 139 -10.09 -14.80 11.28
N PRO A 140 -9.23 -14.83 12.34
CA PRO A 140 -8.03 -15.69 12.35
C PRO A 140 -8.29 -17.16 12.05
N TYR A 141 -9.37 -17.73 12.58
CA TYR A 141 -9.67 -19.14 12.37
C TYR A 141 -10.11 -19.49 10.94
N GLY A 142 -10.58 -18.49 10.18
CA GLY A 142 -11.04 -18.67 8.79
C GLY A 142 -10.04 -18.14 7.74
N ASP A 143 -9.29 -17.10 8.10
CA ASP A 143 -8.44 -16.36 7.14
C ASP A 143 -6.98 -16.78 7.20
N CYS A 144 -6.52 -17.36 8.33
CA CYS A 144 -5.13 -17.77 8.51
C CYS A 144 -4.94 -19.24 8.14
N HIS A 145 -4.05 -19.51 7.19
CA HIS A 145 -3.60 -20.85 6.79
C HIS A 145 -2.09 -20.97 7.09
N VAL A 146 -1.73 -21.55 8.24
CA VAL A 146 -0.34 -21.65 8.69
C VAL A 146 0.55 -22.54 7.81
N ASP A 147 -0.05 -23.42 7.04
CA ASP A 147 0.58 -24.35 6.09
C ASP A 147 0.53 -23.87 4.64
N ALA A 148 0.05 -22.63 4.39
CA ALA A 148 -0.02 -22.08 3.05
C ALA A 148 1.38 -21.93 2.44
N THR A 149 1.48 -22.25 1.13
CA THR A 149 2.70 -22.05 0.34
C THR A 149 2.56 -20.82 -0.56
N GLY A 150 3.60 -19.97 -0.60
CA GLY A 150 3.59 -18.73 -1.36
C GLY A 150 3.97 -18.88 -2.84
N GLY A 151 4.20 -20.10 -3.32
CA GLY A 151 4.55 -20.36 -4.72
C GLY A 151 5.89 -19.70 -5.12
N PHE A 152 5.89 -18.87 -6.17
CA PHE A 152 7.11 -18.19 -6.60
C PHE A 152 7.58 -17.10 -5.62
N THR A 153 6.74 -16.64 -4.71
CA THR A 153 7.12 -15.61 -3.73
C THR A 153 8.03 -16.16 -2.64
N ASP A 154 7.93 -17.46 -2.30
CA ASP A 154 8.79 -18.12 -1.32
C ASP A 154 10.27 -18.17 -1.75
N LYS A 155 10.48 -18.19 -3.09
CA LYS A 155 11.82 -18.21 -3.69
C LYS A 155 12.45 -16.81 -3.80
N ALA A 156 11.64 -15.78 -3.69
CA ALA A 156 12.06 -14.41 -4.00
C ALA A 156 12.56 -13.63 -2.78
N GLY A 157 12.71 -14.23 -1.61
CA GLY A 157 13.20 -13.62 -0.37
C GLY A 157 12.71 -12.20 -0.08
N GLU A 158 12.67 -11.77 1.12
CA GLU A 158 12.57 -10.35 1.47
C GLU A 158 13.97 -9.73 1.34
N PHE A 159 14.10 -8.76 0.45
CA PHE A 159 15.32 -7.97 0.32
C PHE A 159 15.01 -6.57 0.83
N LEU A 160 15.67 -6.21 1.93
CA LEU A 160 15.60 -4.87 2.50
C LEU A 160 16.92 -4.14 2.24
N LEU A 161 16.81 -2.85 1.90
CA LEU A 161 17.95 -1.96 1.80
C LEU A 161 18.31 -1.42 3.18
N THR A 162 19.60 -1.21 3.42
CA THR A 162 20.07 -0.37 4.52
C THR A 162 19.81 1.07 4.17
N VAL A 163 19.08 1.81 5.01
CA VAL A 163 18.74 3.21 4.76
C VAL A 163 19.67 4.13 5.54
N GLU A 164 20.47 4.91 4.82
CA GLU A 164 21.23 6.04 5.35
C GLU A 164 20.41 7.31 5.15
N PHE A 165 19.80 7.78 6.23
CA PHE A 165 19.04 9.03 6.25
C PHE A 165 19.73 10.02 7.17
N PRO A 166 20.46 11.03 6.66
CA PRO A 166 21.12 12.03 7.47
C PRO A 166 20.14 12.72 8.42
N GLU A 167 20.50 12.85 9.69
CA GLU A 167 19.63 13.35 10.76
C GLU A 167 19.01 14.72 10.44
N HIS A 168 19.79 15.64 9.86
CA HIS A 168 19.31 16.97 9.46
C HIS A 168 18.25 16.93 8.34
N LEU A 169 18.28 15.92 7.44
CA LEU A 169 17.26 15.70 6.42
C LEU A 169 16.03 14.99 7.00
N LEU A 170 16.26 14.02 7.89
CA LEU A 170 15.17 13.30 8.56
C LEU A 170 14.35 14.25 9.45
N ALA A 171 15.00 15.23 10.07
CA ALA A 171 14.36 16.24 10.91
C ALA A 171 13.39 17.17 10.13
N ILE A 172 13.48 17.25 8.79
CA ILE A 172 12.56 18.01 7.94
C ILE A 172 11.17 17.34 7.93
N LEU A 173 11.13 16.00 8.05
CA LEU A 173 9.86 15.25 8.11
C LEU A 173 9.22 15.42 9.51
N PRO A 174 7.87 15.48 9.58
CA PRO A 174 7.15 15.38 10.83
C PRO A 174 7.56 14.12 11.61
N GLU A 175 7.62 14.21 12.92
CA GLU A 175 8.12 13.13 13.78
C GLU A 175 7.34 11.82 13.58
N ASP A 176 6.02 11.92 13.47
CA ASP A 176 5.10 10.79 13.23
C ASP A 176 5.23 10.15 11.86
N LYS A 177 5.98 10.74 10.92
CA LYS A 177 6.20 10.23 9.56
C LYS A 177 7.58 9.60 9.34
N ARG A 178 8.51 9.80 10.27
CA ARG A 178 9.92 9.41 10.08
C ARG A 178 10.10 7.89 9.98
N GLU A 179 9.53 7.14 10.92
CA GLU A 179 9.62 5.68 10.92
C GLU A 179 8.95 5.08 9.67
N ALA A 180 7.78 5.59 9.29
CA ALA A 180 7.11 5.17 8.06
C ALA A 180 7.96 5.46 6.82
N ALA A 181 8.60 6.62 6.72
CA ALA A 181 9.50 6.96 5.61
C ALA A 181 10.71 6.00 5.55
N LEU A 182 11.35 5.70 6.70
CA LEU A 182 12.44 4.73 6.78
C LEU A 182 11.98 3.34 6.33
N GLY A 183 10.82 2.88 6.80
CA GLY A 183 10.23 1.61 6.39
C GLY A 183 9.96 1.54 4.87
N VAL A 184 9.35 2.58 4.29
CA VAL A 184 9.09 2.64 2.84
C VAL A 184 10.39 2.59 2.03
N LEU A 185 11.42 3.34 2.45
CA LEU A 185 12.71 3.38 1.75
C LEU A 185 13.45 2.03 1.85
N SER A 186 13.37 1.34 3.00
CA SER A 186 14.01 0.03 3.18
C SER A 186 13.45 -1.04 2.24
N HIS A 187 12.19 -0.93 1.84
CA HIS A 187 11.52 -1.85 0.89
C HIS A 187 11.81 -1.57 -0.59
N ASP A 188 12.87 -0.82 -0.89
CA ASP A 188 13.32 -0.49 -2.25
C ASP A 188 12.19 0.06 -3.15
N PRO A 189 11.86 1.35 -3.02
CA PRO A 189 10.78 1.97 -3.79
C PRO A 189 11.06 2.08 -5.30
N ARG A 190 12.27 1.74 -5.76
CA ARG A 190 12.64 1.83 -7.16
C ARG A 190 11.84 0.86 -8.03
N PRO A 191 11.49 1.25 -9.28
CA PRO A 191 11.01 0.30 -10.26
C PRO A 191 12.06 -0.80 -10.51
N SER A 192 11.67 -2.07 -10.46
CA SER A 192 12.56 -3.24 -10.56
C SER A 192 13.43 -3.29 -11.83
N TYR A 193 13.02 -2.58 -12.89
CA TYR A 193 13.74 -2.49 -14.18
C TYR A 193 14.68 -1.28 -14.26
N GLN A 194 14.75 -0.43 -13.21
CA GLN A 194 15.57 0.79 -13.19
C GLN A 194 16.62 0.72 -12.08
N ARG A 195 17.60 -0.14 -12.22
CA ARG A 195 18.70 -0.25 -11.27
C ARG A 195 19.98 0.37 -11.85
N LYS A 196 20.10 1.70 -11.79
CA LYS A 196 21.32 2.42 -12.18
C LYS A 196 21.98 2.98 -10.93
N PRO A 197 23.28 2.66 -10.64
CA PRO A 197 23.91 3.00 -9.37
C PRO A 197 24.01 4.51 -9.10
N ASP A 198 24.19 5.34 -10.11
CA ASP A 198 24.40 6.79 -9.93
C ASP A 198 23.14 7.63 -10.20
N ARG A 199 21.96 6.97 -10.30
CA ARG A 199 20.73 7.68 -10.54
C ARG A 199 20.11 8.18 -9.23
N ILE A 200 19.73 9.46 -9.22
CA ILE A 200 18.88 10.02 -8.17
C ILE A 200 17.42 9.64 -8.47
N TYR A 201 16.76 9.03 -7.49
CA TYR A 201 15.35 8.69 -7.50
C TYR A 201 14.61 9.66 -6.59
N GLY A 202 13.33 9.87 -6.83
CA GLY A 202 12.45 10.69 -5.99
C GLY A 202 11.26 9.88 -5.51
N LEU A 203 10.90 10.04 -4.25
CA LEU A 203 9.70 9.49 -3.61
C LEU A 203 8.90 10.65 -3.03
N THR A 204 7.66 10.84 -3.48
CA THR A 204 6.74 11.78 -2.82
C THR A 204 5.99 11.03 -1.72
N PHE A 205 6.19 11.43 -0.47
CA PHE A 205 5.60 10.82 0.71
C PHE A 205 5.23 11.88 1.74
N ALA A 206 4.02 11.82 2.30
CA ALA A 206 3.51 12.73 3.33
C ALA A 206 3.66 14.24 2.98
N GLY A 207 3.55 14.62 1.69
CA GLY A 207 3.72 15.98 1.21
C GLY A 207 5.17 16.45 1.08
N PHE A 208 6.13 15.52 1.10
CA PHE A 208 7.55 15.79 0.88
C PHE A 208 8.08 14.98 -0.31
N ASP A 209 9.01 15.58 -1.05
CA ASP A 209 9.84 14.91 -2.03
C ASP A 209 11.15 14.48 -1.40
N ILE A 210 11.37 13.17 -1.31
CA ILE A 210 12.57 12.55 -0.77
C ILE A 210 13.41 12.05 -1.93
N ARG A 211 14.60 12.61 -2.14
CA ARG A 211 15.54 12.19 -3.18
C ARG A 211 16.61 11.30 -2.60
N PHE A 212 16.93 10.22 -3.29
CA PHE A 212 17.86 9.22 -2.83
C PHE A 212 18.63 8.56 -3.96
N THR A 213 19.75 7.98 -3.65
CA THR A 213 20.54 7.09 -4.52
C THR A 213 20.57 5.71 -3.89
N VAL A 214 20.84 4.67 -4.71
CA VAL A 214 21.06 3.33 -4.18
C VAL A 214 22.32 2.74 -4.82
N LYS A 215 23.25 2.33 -3.98
CA LYS A 215 24.47 1.63 -4.38
C LYS A 215 24.51 0.31 -3.61
N GLU A 216 24.57 -0.78 -4.36
CA GLU A 216 24.45 -2.13 -3.80
C GLU A 216 23.15 -2.27 -3.02
N ASP A 217 23.21 -2.52 -1.72
CA ASP A 217 22.11 -2.65 -0.77
C ASP A 217 21.92 -1.44 0.17
N ILE A 218 22.64 -0.34 -0.11
CA ILE A 218 22.56 0.89 0.68
C ILE A 218 21.78 1.95 -0.11
N LEU A 219 20.72 2.46 0.50
CA LEU A 219 19.94 3.61 0.05
C LEU A 219 20.38 4.85 0.86
N THR A 220 20.92 5.85 0.19
CA THR A 220 21.33 7.10 0.83
C THR A 220 20.41 8.23 0.41
N VAL A 221 19.74 8.87 1.37
CA VAL A 221 18.93 10.08 1.12
C VAL A 221 19.84 11.28 0.96
N VAL A 222 19.62 12.03 -0.14
CA VAL A 222 20.46 13.17 -0.51
C VAL A 222 19.75 14.52 -0.40
N GLU A 223 18.42 14.54 -0.45
CA GLU A 223 17.64 15.78 -0.37
C GLU A 223 16.21 15.47 0.10
N VAL A 224 15.63 16.39 0.88
CA VAL A 224 14.22 16.40 1.26
C VAL A 224 13.68 17.82 1.07
N THR A 225 12.58 17.95 0.31
CA THR A 225 11.89 19.22 0.06
C THR A 225 10.39 19.05 0.24
N LYS A 226 9.63 20.13 0.47
CA LYS A 226 8.17 20.07 0.38
C LYS A 226 7.77 19.82 -1.08
N ALA A 227 6.77 18.93 -1.29
CA ALA A 227 6.23 18.60 -2.59
C ALA A 227 5.29 19.69 -3.13
#